data_fd4c20bc777e349a00d3f2f33a30ce0b
#
_entry.id   fd4c20bc777e349a00d3f2f33a30ce0b
#
_cell.length_a   1.000
_cell.length_b   1.000
_cell.length_c   1.000
_cell.angle_alpha   90.00
_cell.angle_beta   90.00
_cell.angle_gamma   90.00
#
_symmetry.space_group_name_H-M   'P 1'
#
loop_
_entity.id
_entity.type
_entity.pdbx_description
1 polymer ?
#
loop_
_entity_poly.entity_id
_entity_poly.type
_entity_poly.pdbx_seq_one_letter_code
_entity_poly.pdbx_strand_id
1 'polypeptide(L)'
;MGTPDLPPESRSDAELDELLTETFEEGLDRPASEPGPARTEVPLISFSHVSISFGDRKVLDNVSFTVKRGQTLCILGRSGVGKSVSLRILMGFLKPQIGSIRVEGEEINNLDEEGMNAIRKRVTMVFQNGALFDSLTVRENIAFPLRERGGMAEDQIQQVVDRLTNLVGAEDVADELPGSLSTGRKRAVAMARALAAQPEVVLYDEPTTMVDPIIARRLGSLIQRLKHQLGFTSIVVTHDMRFAERLADQVLFLHQGRSAYFGPLSGFIASKDENIRQFLTLDAYQLPAV
;
A
#
# COMPACT_ATOMS: atom_id res chain seq x y z
N MET A 1 17.35 23.32 -35.70
CA MET A 1 17.62 22.02 -35.10
C MET A 1 17.41 22.20 -33.61
N GLY A 2 16.20 21.90 -33.12
CA GLY A 2 15.87 21.99 -31.71
C GLY A 2 16.41 20.77 -31.00
N THR A 3 17.07 21.00 -29.87
CA THR A 3 17.46 19.94 -28.92
C THR A 3 16.19 19.20 -28.46
N PRO A 4 16.18 17.88 -28.40
CA PRO A 4 15.04 17.15 -27.86
C PRO A 4 14.91 17.50 -26.38
N ASP A 5 13.71 17.94 -25.96
CA ASP A 5 13.35 18.12 -24.57
C ASP A 5 13.58 16.79 -23.82
N LEU A 6 14.58 16.80 -22.96
CA LEU A 6 14.77 15.76 -21.97
C LEU A 6 13.54 15.77 -21.03
N PRO A 7 13.01 14.60 -20.66
CA PRO A 7 11.93 14.55 -19.68
C PRO A 7 12.40 15.24 -18.38
N PRO A 8 11.49 15.93 -17.64
CA PRO A 8 11.85 16.71 -16.47
C PRO A 8 12.72 15.87 -15.54
N GLU A 9 13.92 16.36 -15.28
CA GLU A 9 14.89 15.72 -14.41
C GLU A 9 14.21 15.40 -13.09
N SER A 10 14.44 14.18 -12.59
CA SER A 10 13.91 13.72 -11.33
C SER A 10 14.14 14.76 -10.24
N ARG A 11 13.07 15.31 -9.67
CA ARG A 11 13.14 16.19 -8.51
C ARG A 11 14.07 15.61 -7.47
N SER A 12 14.82 16.47 -6.83
CA SER A 12 15.73 16.10 -5.76
C SER A 12 14.92 15.51 -4.59
N ASP A 13 15.55 14.65 -3.83
CA ASP A 13 14.94 14.05 -2.64
C ASP A 13 14.42 15.12 -1.67
N ALA A 14 15.10 16.27 -1.57
CA ALA A 14 14.71 17.40 -0.73
C ALA A 14 13.40 18.08 -1.20
N GLU A 15 13.21 18.27 -2.51
CA GLU A 15 11.97 18.85 -3.06
C GLU A 15 10.76 17.97 -2.85
N LEU A 16 10.93 16.64 -2.93
CA LEU A 16 9.86 15.70 -2.63
C LEU A 16 9.54 15.64 -1.14
N ASP A 17 10.55 15.81 -0.28
CA ASP A 17 10.38 15.89 1.16
C ASP A 17 9.62 17.15 1.59
N GLU A 18 9.92 18.31 0.98
CA GLU A 18 9.20 19.55 1.20
C GLU A 18 7.73 19.44 0.76
N LEU A 19 7.47 18.88 -0.42
CA LEU A 19 6.10 18.64 -0.91
C LEU A 19 5.28 17.71 0.00
N LEU A 20 5.90 16.69 0.58
CA LEU A 20 5.22 15.82 1.54
C LEU A 20 4.85 16.59 2.80
N THR A 21 5.79 17.35 3.35
CA THR A 21 5.57 18.18 4.54
C THR A 21 4.47 19.19 4.31
N GLU A 22 4.52 19.97 3.24
CA GLU A 22 3.48 20.94 2.87
C GLU A 22 2.12 20.28 2.66
N THR A 23 2.08 19.11 2.02
CA THR A 23 0.81 18.42 1.73
C THR A 23 0.11 17.95 2.99
N PHE A 24 0.86 17.51 4.01
CA PHE A 24 0.28 16.83 5.16
C PHE A 24 0.35 17.63 6.47
N GLU A 25 1.21 18.65 6.59
CA GLU A 25 1.26 19.51 7.78
C GLU A 25 0.39 20.77 7.64
N GLU A 26 0.35 21.41 6.48
CA GLU A 26 -0.39 22.66 6.29
C GLU A 26 -1.84 22.51 5.80
N GLY A 27 -2.18 21.40 5.17
CA GLY A 27 -3.48 21.24 4.50
C GLY A 27 -4.44 20.26 5.17
N LEU A 28 -3.99 19.51 6.16
CA LEU A 28 -4.73 18.36 6.61
C LEU A 28 -4.60 18.26 8.12
N ASP A 29 -5.65 18.66 8.86
CA ASP A 29 -5.79 18.43 10.30
C ASP A 29 -5.66 16.92 10.60
N ARG A 30 -4.42 16.43 10.64
CA ARG A 30 -4.14 15.18 11.31
C ARG A 30 -4.21 15.52 12.80
N PRO A 31 -5.11 14.90 13.58
CA PRO A 31 -4.97 15.01 15.02
C PRO A 31 -3.58 14.47 15.35
N ALA A 32 -2.67 15.38 15.75
CA ALA A 32 -1.36 14.98 16.21
C ALA A 32 -1.61 13.93 17.29
N SER A 33 -1.25 12.68 16.99
CA SER A 33 -1.20 11.66 18.02
C SER A 33 -0.04 12.07 18.91
N GLU A 34 -0.36 12.85 19.99
CA GLU A 34 0.59 13.04 21.06
C GLU A 34 1.15 11.67 21.45
N PRO A 35 2.45 11.54 21.70
CA PRO A 35 3.02 10.32 22.24
C PRO A 35 2.43 10.13 23.65
N GLY A 36 1.28 9.49 23.71
CA GLY A 36 0.66 9.08 24.96
C GLY A 36 1.57 8.08 25.69
N PRO A 37 1.45 8.00 27.03
CA PRO A 37 2.26 7.10 27.84
C PRO A 37 2.13 5.67 27.30
N ALA A 38 3.23 4.91 27.32
CA ALA A 38 3.40 3.55 26.83
C ALA A 38 2.13 2.69 26.96
N ARG A 39 1.25 2.79 25.99
CA ARG A 39 0.14 1.84 25.81
C ARG A 39 0.79 0.54 25.37
N THR A 40 0.52 -0.55 26.08
CA THR A 40 0.76 -1.91 25.60
C THR A 40 0.43 -1.93 24.13
N GLU A 41 1.45 -2.15 23.28
CA GLU A 41 1.38 -1.91 21.82
C GLU A 41 0.35 -2.86 21.19
N VAL A 42 -0.91 -2.47 21.21
CA VAL A 42 -1.95 -3.15 20.44
C VAL A 42 -1.56 -3.02 18.97
N PRO A 43 -1.38 -4.14 18.26
CA PRO A 43 -1.10 -4.07 16.83
C PRO A 43 -2.17 -3.27 16.10
N LEU A 44 -1.77 -2.45 15.13
CA LEU A 44 -2.72 -1.70 14.32
C LEU A 44 -3.60 -2.66 13.50
N ILE A 45 -3.00 -3.75 13.00
CA ILE A 45 -3.71 -4.81 12.28
C ILE A 45 -3.31 -6.15 12.88
N SER A 46 -4.30 -7.03 13.08
CA SER A 46 -4.10 -8.39 13.57
C SER A 46 -4.98 -9.37 12.80
N PHE A 47 -4.36 -10.41 12.28
CA PHE A 47 -5.01 -11.63 11.76
C PHE A 47 -4.73 -12.77 12.71
N SER A 48 -5.76 -13.46 13.15
CA SER A 48 -5.65 -14.57 14.10
C SER A 48 -6.36 -15.80 13.55
N HIS A 49 -5.57 -16.83 13.18
CA HIS A 49 -6.04 -18.13 12.69
C HIS A 49 -7.03 -18.05 11.53
N VAL A 50 -6.80 -17.12 10.60
CA VAL A 50 -7.73 -16.83 9.51
C VAL A 50 -7.68 -17.93 8.46
N SER A 51 -8.87 -18.48 8.14
CA SER A 51 -9.04 -19.44 7.04
C SER A 51 -10.20 -19.02 6.14
N ILE A 52 -9.99 -19.18 4.82
CA ILE A 52 -11.01 -18.96 3.81
C ILE A 52 -10.90 -19.97 2.67
N SER A 53 -12.05 -20.48 2.22
CA SER A 53 -12.16 -21.42 1.10
C SER A 53 -13.16 -20.91 0.06
N PHE A 54 -12.94 -21.23 -1.20
CA PHE A 54 -13.87 -21.03 -2.31
C PHE A 54 -14.19 -22.38 -2.92
N GLY A 55 -15.43 -22.84 -2.71
CA GLY A 55 -15.78 -24.24 -2.95
C GLY A 55 -14.87 -25.17 -2.14
N ASP A 56 -14.32 -26.18 -2.79
CA ASP A 56 -13.42 -27.16 -2.16
C ASP A 56 -11.97 -26.66 -2.01
N ARG A 57 -11.65 -25.50 -2.59
CA ARG A 57 -10.29 -24.95 -2.56
C ARG A 57 -10.08 -24.07 -1.35
N LYS A 58 -9.27 -24.52 -0.38
CA LYS A 58 -8.79 -23.70 0.72
C LYS A 58 -7.72 -22.74 0.19
N VAL A 59 -7.95 -21.43 0.34
CA VAL A 59 -7.06 -20.37 -0.17
C VAL A 59 -6.19 -19.81 0.94
N LEU A 60 -6.73 -19.57 2.14
CA LEU A 60 -5.94 -19.33 3.34
C LEU A 60 -6.29 -20.41 4.38
N ASP A 61 -5.28 -20.93 5.04
CA ASP A 61 -5.40 -21.97 6.04
C ASP A 61 -4.61 -21.60 7.30
N ASN A 62 -5.33 -21.19 8.34
CA ASN A 62 -4.77 -20.86 9.65
C ASN A 62 -3.67 -19.78 9.60
N VAL A 63 -3.92 -18.70 8.87
CA VAL A 63 -2.94 -17.60 8.71
C VAL A 63 -3.06 -16.63 9.87
N SER A 64 -1.91 -16.34 10.52
CA SER A 64 -1.81 -15.36 11.61
C SER A 64 -0.63 -14.43 11.38
N PHE A 65 -0.85 -13.12 11.58
CA PHE A 65 0.20 -12.09 11.57
C PHE A 65 -0.30 -10.82 12.25
N THR A 66 0.63 -9.92 12.56
CA THR A 66 0.34 -8.60 13.12
C THR A 66 1.14 -7.52 12.40
N VAL A 67 0.60 -6.29 12.37
CA VAL A 67 1.29 -5.11 11.85
C VAL A 67 1.22 -4.02 12.89
N LYS A 68 2.35 -3.50 13.29
CA LYS A 68 2.43 -2.36 14.20
C LYS A 68 2.30 -1.05 13.43
N ARG A 69 1.93 0.01 14.12
CA ARG A 69 1.86 1.36 13.56
C ARG A 69 3.23 1.79 13.00
N GLY A 70 3.25 2.37 11.81
CA GLY A 70 4.48 2.80 11.11
C GLY A 70 5.31 1.66 10.52
N GLN A 71 4.88 0.39 10.59
CA GLN A 71 5.55 -0.73 9.97
C GLN A 71 5.08 -0.97 8.54
N THR A 72 5.98 -1.50 7.72
CA THR A 72 5.66 -2.09 6.43
C THR A 72 5.75 -3.62 6.54
N LEU A 73 4.60 -4.28 6.33
CA LEU A 73 4.54 -5.73 6.15
C LEU A 73 4.52 -6.05 4.66
N CYS A 74 5.47 -6.86 4.18
CA CYS A 74 5.40 -7.44 2.86
C CYS A 74 4.84 -8.86 2.91
N ILE A 75 3.73 -9.11 2.20
CA ILE A 75 3.16 -10.44 2.02
C ILE A 75 3.71 -11.02 0.73
N LEU A 76 4.59 -12.00 0.85
CA LEU A 76 5.30 -12.65 -0.24
C LEU A 76 4.72 -14.04 -0.55
N GLY A 77 4.95 -14.53 -1.76
CA GLY A 77 4.56 -15.86 -2.19
C GLY A 77 4.24 -15.92 -3.68
N ARG A 78 4.11 -17.13 -4.21
CA ARG A 78 3.81 -17.35 -5.63
C ARG A 78 2.42 -16.81 -6.01
N SER A 79 2.20 -16.60 -7.31
CA SER A 79 0.88 -16.19 -7.80
C SER A 79 -0.20 -17.20 -7.40
N GLY A 80 -1.38 -16.70 -7.02
CA GLY A 80 -2.53 -17.54 -6.65
C GLY A 80 -2.47 -18.19 -5.26
N VAL A 81 -1.47 -17.86 -4.40
CA VAL A 81 -1.32 -18.46 -3.06
C VAL A 81 -2.24 -17.82 -1.99
N GLY A 82 -2.99 -16.75 -2.32
CA GLY A 82 -3.91 -16.10 -1.39
C GLY A 82 -3.48 -14.70 -0.91
N LYS A 83 -2.38 -14.13 -1.41
CA LYS A 83 -1.88 -12.81 -0.98
C LYS A 83 -2.94 -11.70 -1.06
N SER A 84 -3.51 -11.45 -2.25
CA SER A 84 -4.55 -10.44 -2.46
C SER A 84 -5.86 -10.75 -1.72
N VAL A 85 -6.10 -12.02 -1.40
CA VAL A 85 -7.27 -12.44 -0.59
C VAL A 85 -7.16 -11.87 0.83
N SER A 86 -5.95 -11.83 1.42
CA SER A 86 -5.72 -11.20 2.74
C SER A 86 -6.10 -9.72 2.74
N LEU A 87 -5.74 -8.97 1.68
CA LEU A 87 -6.12 -7.56 1.56
C LEU A 87 -7.63 -7.38 1.41
N ARG A 88 -8.28 -8.23 0.60
CA ARG A 88 -9.73 -8.16 0.39
C ARG A 88 -10.52 -8.49 1.66
N ILE A 89 -10.00 -9.40 2.50
CA ILE A 89 -10.58 -9.69 3.81
C ILE A 89 -10.46 -8.46 4.71
N LEU A 90 -9.30 -7.80 4.77
CA LEU A 90 -9.09 -6.60 5.57
C LEU A 90 -10.00 -5.44 5.15
N MET A 91 -10.28 -5.31 3.85
CA MET A 91 -11.22 -4.32 3.31
C MET A 91 -12.70 -4.71 3.48
N GLY A 92 -12.99 -5.90 4.04
CA GLY A 92 -14.35 -6.41 4.22
C GLY A 92 -15.04 -6.87 2.93
N PHE A 93 -14.29 -6.98 1.81
CA PHE A 93 -14.84 -7.50 0.56
C PHE A 93 -15.04 -9.01 0.59
N LEU A 94 -14.35 -9.69 1.52
CA LEU A 94 -14.48 -11.12 1.77
C LEU A 94 -14.57 -11.35 3.28
N LYS A 95 -15.43 -12.28 3.70
CA LYS A 95 -15.52 -12.71 5.08
C LYS A 95 -14.84 -14.08 5.25
N PRO A 96 -13.88 -14.22 6.18
CA PRO A 96 -13.29 -15.53 6.46
C PRO A 96 -14.30 -16.46 7.14
N GLN A 97 -14.15 -17.76 6.93
CA GLN A 97 -14.97 -18.75 7.63
C GLN A 97 -14.48 -19.00 9.06
N ILE A 98 -13.19 -18.83 9.31
CA ILE A 98 -12.56 -19.11 10.62
C ILE A 98 -11.56 -17.99 10.92
N GLY A 99 -11.38 -17.69 12.19
CA GLY A 99 -10.42 -16.71 12.70
C GLY A 99 -11.01 -15.33 12.89
N SER A 100 -10.19 -14.41 13.35
CA SER A 100 -10.59 -13.02 13.57
C SER A 100 -9.60 -12.03 12.96
N ILE A 101 -10.12 -10.90 12.48
CA ILE A 101 -9.34 -9.76 12.01
C ILE A 101 -9.66 -8.56 12.89
N ARG A 102 -8.62 -7.85 13.31
CA ARG A 102 -8.80 -6.64 14.12
C ARG A 102 -8.01 -5.48 13.54
N VAL A 103 -8.63 -4.31 13.59
CA VAL A 103 -8.01 -3.02 13.29
C VAL A 103 -8.03 -2.20 14.58
N GLU A 104 -6.87 -1.83 15.13
CA GLU A 104 -6.73 -1.19 16.47
C GLU A 104 -7.46 -1.91 17.61
N GLY A 105 -7.45 -3.23 17.57
CA GLY A 105 -8.13 -4.05 18.57
C GLY A 105 -9.63 -4.26 18.32
N GLU A 106 -10.27 -3.48 17.44
CA GLU A 106 -11.65 -3.67 17.04
C GLU A 106 -11.78 -4.83 16.05
N GLU A 107 -12.65 -5.80 16.34
CA GLU A 107 -12.90 -6.93 15.46
C GLU A 107 -13.83 -6.54 14.30
N ILE A 108 -13.35 -6.72 13.07
CA ILE A 108 -14.05 -6.26 11.85
C ILE A 108 -14.88 -7.36 11.16
N ASN A 109 -14.79 -8.61 11.59
CA ASN A 109 -15.43 -9.76 10.92
C ASN A 109 -16.95 -9.63 10.76
N ASN A 110 -17.59 -9.02 11.76
CA ASN A 110 -19.05 -8.94 11.86
C ASN A 110 -19.59 -7.53 11.74
N LEU A 111 -18.75 -6.55 11.36
CA LEU A 111 -19.21 -5.20 11.08
C LEU A 111 -20.17 -5.21 9.90
N ASP A 112 -21.18 -4.38 10.00
CA ASP A 112 -22.06 -4.03 8.88
C ASP A 112 -21.35 -3.06 7.91
N GLU A 113 -22.06 -2.61 6.89
CA GLU A 113 -21.48 -1.72 5.88
C GLU A 113 -21.10 -0.35 6.47
N GLU A 114 -21.86 0.16 7.44
CA GLU A 114 -21.55 1.43 8.12
C GLU A 114 -20.27 1.31 8.95
N GLY A 115 -20.13 0.25 9.74
CA GLY A 115 -18.91 -0.06 10.49
C GLY A 115 -17.70 -0.26 9.56
N MET A 116 -17.88 -0.99 8.45
CA MET A 116 -16.81 -1.17 7.46
C MET A 116 -16.44 0.13 6.75
N ASN A 117 -17.37 1.06 6.54
CA ASN A 117 -17.05 2.37 5.99
C ASN A 117 -16.18 3.20 6.94
N ALA A 118 -16.38 3.10 8.26
CA ALA A 118 -15.48 3.70 9.25
C ALA A 118 -14.05 3.14 9.15
N ILE A 119 -13.91 1.82 8.95
CA ILE A 119 -12.60 1.18 8.72
C ILE A 119 -11.98 1.66 7.41
N ARG A 120 -12.75 1.70 6.29
CA ARG A 120 -12.25 2.11 4.96
C ARG A 120 -11.82 3.58 4.88
N LYS A 121 -12.29 4.44 5.79
CA LYS A 121 -11.75 5.81 5.93
C LYS A 121 -10.33 5.84 6.47
N ARG A 122 -9.90 4.81 7.19
CA ARG A 122 -8.59 4.69 7.83
C ARG A 122 -7.66 3.74 7.09
N VAL A 123 -8.23 2.75 6.39
CA VAL A 123 -7.50 1.75 5.61
C VAL A 123 -7.87 1.90 4.15
N THR A 124 -6.94 2.27 3.29
CA THR A 124 -7.19 2.41 1.86
C THR A 124 -6.41 1.39 1.05
N MET A 125 -6.85 1.12 -0.18
CA MET A 125 -6.23 0.10 -1.03
C MET A 125 -5.88 0.66 -2.41
N VAL A 126 -4.64 0.44 -2.82
CA VAL A 126 -4.15 0.65 -4.18
C VAL A 126 -4.18 -0.69 -4.89
N PHE A 127 -5.11 -0.83 -5.85
CA PHE A 127 -5.31 -2.06 -6.62
C PHE A 127 -4.24 -2.22 -7.70
N GLN A 128 -3.99 -3.46 -8.11
CA GLN A 128 -3.02 -3.83 -9.14
C GLN A 128 -3.20 -3.11 -10.48
N ASN A 129 -4.43 -2.82 -10.89
CA ASN A 129 -4.76 -2.07 -12.12
C ASN A 129 -4.98 -0.56 -11.89
N GLY A 130 -4.74 -0.07 -10.67
CA GLY A 130 -4.99 1.31 -10.26
C GLY A 130 -6.45 1.61 -9.94
N ALA A 131 -7.41 0.93 -10.55
CA ALA A 131 -8.86 1.08 -10.37
C ALA A 131 -9.33 2.55 -10.39
N LEU A 132 -8.78 3.35 -11.32
CA LEU A 132 -9.19 4.74 -11.51
C LEU A 132 -10.60 4.79 -12.14
N PHE A 133 -11.32 5.86 -11.90
CA PHE A 133 -12.57 6.15 -12.59
C PHE A 133 -12.25 6.63 -14.01
N ASP A 134 -12.59 5.83 -15.01
CA ASP A 134 -12.26 6.10 -16.41
C ASP A 134 -12.93 7.37 -16.98
N SER A 135 -14.04 7.80 -16.37
CA SER A 135 -14.79 9.01 -16.74
C SER A 135 -14.30 10.29 -16.07
N LEU A 136 -13.36 10.20 -15.14
CA LEU A 136 -12.80 11.32 -14.40
C LEU A 136 -11.36 11.56 -14.85
N THR A 137 -10.96 12.83 -14.94
CA THR A 137 -9.57 13.22 -15.18
C THR A 137 -8.65 12.75 -14.04
N VAL A 138 -7.34 12.85 -14.21
CA VAL A 138 -6.37 12.59 -13.13
C VAL A 138 -6.68 13.44 -11.90
N ARG A 139 -6.87 14.74 -12.11
CA ARG A 139 -7.21 15.72 -11.06
C ARG A 139 -8.49 15.33 -10.32
N GLU A 140 -9.53 14.99 -11.05
CA GLU A 140 -10.81 14.59 -10.48
C GLU A 140 -10.73 13.25 -9.74
N ASN A 141 -9.95 12.29 -10.24
CA ASN A 141 -9.69 11.05 -9.53
C ASN A 141 -9.04 11.30 -8.15
N ILE A 142 -8.06 12.19 -8.07
CA ILE A 142 -7.37 12.54 -6.83
C ILE A 142 -8.29 13.35 -5.90
N ALA A 143 -9.12 14.27 -6.45
CA ALA A 143 -10.07 15.07 -5.69
C ALA A 143 -11.24 14.24 -5.11
N PHE A 144 -11.58 13.13 -5.76
CA PHE A 144 -12.77 12.35 -5.42
C PHE A 144 -12.90 12.00 -3.93
N PRO A 145 -11.90 11.39 -3.26
CA PRO A 145 -12.03 11.05 -1.83
C PRO A 145 -12.13 12.29 -0.92
N LEU A 146 -11.60 13.44 -1.31
CA LEU A 146 -11.72 14.68 -0.55
C LEU A 146 -13.16 15.23 -0.62
N ARG A 147 -13.76 15.20 -1.81
CA ARG A 147 -15.15 15.61 -2.03
C ARG A 147 -16.14 14.69 -1.32
N GLU A 148 -15.90 13.36 -1.39
CA GLU A 148 -16.71 12.36 -0.68
C GLU A 148 -16.67 12.53 0.85
N ARG A 149 -15.49 12.90 1.38
CA ARG A 149 -15.35 13.17 2.82
C ARG A 149 -16.14 14.40 3.26
N GLY A 150 -16.25 15.39 2.39
CA GLY A 150 -16.85 16.70 2.68
C GLY A 150 -16.04 17.56 3.64
N GLY A 151 -16.53 18.77 3.92
CA GLY A 151 -15.95 19.67 4.90
C GLY A 151 -14.77 20.54 4.42
N MET A 152 -14.28 20.34 3.19
CA MET A 152 -13.26 21.18 2.58
C MET A 152 -13.85 22.06 1.49
N ALA A 153 -13.38 23.32 1.39
CA ALA A 153 -13.70 24.21 0.29
C ALA A 153 -12.98 23.75 -1.00
N GLU A 154 -13.55 24.05 -2.17
CA GLU A 154 -13.01 23.56 -3.45
C GLU A 154 -11.59 24.08 -3.75
N ASP A 155 -11.25 25.29 -3.32
CA ASP A 155 -9.91 25.87 -3.43
C ASP A 155 -8.88 25.09 -2.56
N GLN A 156 -9.26 24.63 -1.39
CA GLN A 156 -8.42 23.78 -0.54
C GLN A 156 -8.24 22.40 -1.18
N ILE A 157 -9.31 21.80 -1.72
CA ILE A 157 -9.24 20.54 -2.45
C ILE A 157 -8.26 20.66 -3.61
N GLN A 158 -8.37 21.76 -4.38
CA GLN A 158 -7.49 22.01 -5.52
C GLN A 158 -6.01 22.08 -5.11
N GLN A 159 -5.68 22.76 -4.02
CA GLN A 159 -4.32 22.83 -3.49
C GLN A 159 -3.77 21.45 -3.13
N VAL A 160 -4.57 20.63 -2.44
CA VAL A 160 -4.17 19.25 -2.08
C VAL A 160 -3.96 18.41 -3.34
N VAL A 161 -4.85 18.54 -4.33
CA VAL A 161 -4.75 17.83 -5.60
C VAL A 161 -3.47 18.22 -6.35
N ASP A 162 -3.16 19.51 -6.45
CA ASP A 162 -1.96 19.99 -7.11
C ASP A 162 -0.69 19.45 -6.43
N ARG A 163 -0.63 19.46 -5.10
CA ARG A 163 0.50 18.90 -4.34
C ARG A 163 0.65 17.40 -4.57
N LEU A 164 -0.46 16.63 -4.52
CA LEU A 164 -0.43 15.18 -4.72
C LEU A 164 -0.09 14.80 -6.16
N THR A 165 -0.61 15.53 -7.14
CA THR A 165 -0.29 15.35 -8.56
C THR A 165 1.21 15.58 -8.78
N ASN A 166 1.75 16.64 -8.16
CA ASN A 166 3.14 16.99 -8.15
C ASN A 166 4.02 15.90 -7.49
N LEU A 167 3.60 15.41 -6.32
CA LEU A 167 4.30 14.34 -5.57
C LEU A 167 4.51 13.07 -6.40
N VAL A 168 3.52 12.71 -7.23
CA VAL A 168 3.57 11.49 -8.05
C VAL A 168 4.10 11.74 -9.48
N GLY A 169 4.46 12.97 -9.84
CA GLY A 169 4.98 13.34 -11.15
C GLY A 169 3.95 13.17 -12.27
N ALA A 170 2.73 13.67 -12.06
CA ALA A 170 1.61 13.55 -12.99
C ALA A 170 0.99 14.92 -13.36
N GLU A 171 1.75 16.03 -13.18
CA GLU A 171 1.29 17.41 -13.43
C GLU A 171 0.96 17.64 -14.89
N ASP A 172 1.79 17.11 -15.78
CA ASP A 172 1.66 17.24 -17.23
C ASP A 172 0.43 16.52 -17.81
N VAL A 173 -0.18 15.63 -17.03
CA VAL A 173 -1.35 14.84 -17.42
C VAL A 173 -2.56 15.04 -16.49
N ALA A 174 -2.55 16.09 -15.67
CA ALA A 174 -3.55 16.32 -14.63
C ALA A 174 -4.99 16.39 -15.18
N ASP A 175 -5.15 16.93 -16.38
CA ASP A 175 -6.44 17.10 -17.05
C ASP A 175 -6.77 15.96 -18.06
N GLU A 176 -5.91 14.95 -18.14
CA GLU A 176 -6.14 13.80 -19.01
C GLU A 176 -7.02 12.73 -18.33
N LEU A 177 -7.67 11.91 -19.14
CA LEU A 177 -8.41 10.72 -18.69
C LEU A 177 -7.45 9.56 -18.48
N PRO A 178 -7.76 8.62 -17.57
CA PRO A 178 -6.93 7.43 -17.34
C PRO A 178 -6.62 6.61 -18.60
N GLY A 179 -7.53 6.63 -19.60
CA GLY A 179 -7.36 5.89 -20.83
C GLY A 179 -6.08 6.22 -21.60
N SER A 180 -5.61 7.49 -21.55
CA SER A 180 -4.40 7.99 -22.21
C SER A 180 -3.10 7.67 -21.47
N LEU A 181 -3.19 7.29 -20.18
CA LEU A 181 -2.03 7.13 -19.32
C LEU A 181 -1.34 5.78 -19.50
N SER A 182 -0.01 5.77 -19.38
CA SER A 182 0.76 4.53 -19.21
C SER A 182 0.38 3.80 -17.90
N THR A 183 0.63 2.51 -17.84
CA THR A 183 0.36 1.69 -16.64
C THR A 183 1.05 2.26 -15.39
N GLY A 184 2.29 2.73 -15.53
CA GLY A 184 3.04 3.36 -14.43
C GLY A 184 2.37 4.64 -13.91
N ARG A 185 1.93 5.52 -14.81
CA ARG A 185 1.23 6.76 -14.45
C ARG A 185 -0.13 6.47 -13.80
N LYS A 186 -0.90 5.51 -14.31
CA LYS A 186 -2.16 5.07 -13.67
C LYS A 186 -1.95 4.67 -12.21
N ARG A 187 -0.86 3.96 -11.91
CA ARG A 187 -0.54 3.54 -10.54
C ARG A 187 -0.10 4.69 -9.67
N ALA A 188 0.72 5.60 -10.19
CA ALA A 188 1.12 6.81 -9.50
C ALA A 188 -0.11 7.65 -9.10
N VAL A 189 -1.03 7.87 -10.05
CA VAL A 189 -2.31 8.57 -9.79
C VAL A 189 -3.18 7.81 -8.79
N ALA A 190 -3.25 6.49 -8.86
CA ALA A 190 -3.99 5.68 -7.88
C ALA A 190 -3.41 5.80 -6.47
N MET A 191 -2.08 5.91 -6.35
CA MET A 191 -1.43 6.22 -5.07
C MET A 191 -1.80 7.62 -4.57
N ALA A 192 -1.72 8.65 -5.42
CA ALA A 192 -2.12 10.01 -5.07
C ALA A 192 -3.57 10.05 -4.57
N ARG A 193 -4.49 9.39 -5.27
CA ARG A 193 -5.89 9.27 -4.84
C ARG A 193 -6.03 8.57 -3.48
N ALA A 194 -5.28 7.50 -3.25
CA ALA A 194 -5.29 6.78 -1.98
C ALA A 194 -4.78 7.67 -0.84
N LEU A 195 -3.75 8.48 -1.08
CA LEU A 195 -3.17 9.41 -0.11
C LEU A 195 -4.12 10.58 0.19
N ALA A 196 -4.88 11.05 -0.79
CA ALA A 196 -5.88 12.11 -0.61
C ALA A 196 -6.92 11.73 0.47
N ALA A 197 -7.24 10.45 0.62
CA ALA A 197 -8.12 9.96 1.70
C ALA A 197 -7.52 10.09 3.10
N GLN A 198 -6.24 10.43 3.26
CA GLN A 198 -5.49 10.52 4.55
C GLN A 198 -5.60 9.24 5.39
N PRO A 199 -5.26 8.08 4.85
CA PRO A 199 -5.39 6.84 5.57
C PRO A 199 -4.34 6.71 6.68
N GLU A 200 -4.58 5.84 7.66
CA GLU A 200 -3.56 5.37 8.59
C GLU A 200 -2.78 4.17 8.03
N VAL A 201 -3.45 3.39 7.18
CA VAL A 201 -2.90 2.19 6.55
C VAL A 201 -3.14 2.23 5.05
N VAL A 202 -2.10 2.00 4.28
CA VAL A 202 -2.19 1.83 2.82
C VAL A 202 -1.88 0.39 2.44
N LEU A 203 -2.82 -0.24 1.75
CA LEU A 203 -2.69 -1.59 1.20
C LEU A 203 -2.29 -1.50 -0.27
N TYR A 204 -1.21 -2.18 -0.65
CA TYR A 204 -0.75 -2.22 -2.04
C TYR A 204 -0.86 -3.65 -2.57
N ASP A 205 -1.67 -3.85 -3.61
CA ASP A 205 -1.83 -5.15 -4.27
C ASP A 205 -0.99 -5.18 -5.56
N GLU A 206 0.16 -5.85 -5.50
CA GLU A 206 1.10 -6.04 -6.62
C GLU A 206 1.46 -4.71 -7.34
N PRO A 207 1.99 -3.69 -6.63
CA PRO A 207 2.13 -2.33 -7.18
C PRO A 207 3.17 -2.24 -8.31
N THR A 208 4.07 -3.22 -8.46
CA THR A 208 5.15 -3.23 -9.46
C THR A 208 4.91 -4.18 -10.63
N THR A 209 3.85 -4.98 -10.59
CA THR A 209 3.55 -5.96 -11.66
C THR A 209 3.28 -5.25 -12.99
N MET A 210 3.99 -5.62 -14.07
CA MET A 210 3.89 -5.01 -15.41
C MET A 210 4.25 -3.51 -15.44
N VAL A 211 5.13 -3.06 -14.57
CA VAL A 211 5.65 -1.69 -14.53
C VAL A 211 7.15 -1.71 -14.87
N ASP A 212 7.58 -0.70 -15.59
CA ASP A 212 8.99 -0.47 -15.86
C ASP A 212 9.81 -0.42 -14.56
N PRO A 213 11.01 -1.03 -14.52
CA PRO A 213 11.87 -1.04 -13.32
C PRO A 213 12.20 0.34 -12.74
N ILE A 214 12.28 1.38 -13.57
CA ILE A 214 12.53 2.75 -13.11
C ILE A 214 11.31 3.27 -12.34
N ILE A 215 10.11 3.07 -12.90
CA ILE A 215 8.85 3.44 -12.24
C ILE A 215 8.66 2.63 -10.97
N ALA A 216 8.94 1.33 -10.97
CA ALA A 216 8.87 0.49 -9.77
C ALA A 216 9.79 1.03 -8.64
N ARG A 217 11.01 1.51 -8.98
CA ARG A 217 11.90 2.16 -8.01
C ARG A 217 11.28 3.44 -7.44
N ARG A 218 10.73 4.32 -8.30
CA ARG A 218 10.08 5.57 -7.85
C ARG A 218 8.92 5.29 -6.90
N LEU A 219 8.05 4.33 -7.25
CA LEU A 219 6.96 3.89 -6.35
C LEU A 219 7.49 3.38 -5.01
N GLY A 220 8.55 2.58 -5.02
CA GLY A 220 9.19 2.10 -3.79
C GLY A 220 9.75 3.25 -2.93
N SER A 221 10.46 4.19 -3.55
CA SER A 221 10.98 5.39 -2.86
C SER A 221 9.86 6.22 -2.27
N LEU A 222 8.76 6.43 -2.99
CA LEU A 222 7.60 7.16 -2.49
C LEU A 222 6.98 6.48 -1.27
N ILE A 223 6.73 5.15 -1.32
CA ILE A 223 6.19 4.39 -0.18
C ILE A 223 7.13 4.51 1.04
N GLN A 224 8.45 4.41 0.81
CA GLN A 224 9.44 4.52 1.88
C GLN A 224 9.43 5.91 2.53
N ARG A 225 9.31 6.99 1.75
CA ARG A 225 9.21 8.37 2.26
C ARG A 225 7.94 8.57 3.06
N LEU A 226 6.78 8.14 2.53
CA LEU A 226 5.50 8.19 3.25
C LEU A 226 5.59 7.51 4.62
N LYS A 227 6.30 6.38 4.69
CA LYS A 227 6.57 5.69 5.95
C LYS A 227 7.42 6.55 6.89
N HIS A 228 8.57 7.03 6.42
CA HIS A 228 9.55 7.71 7.28
C HIS A 228 9.10 9.10 7.72
N GLN A 229 8.46 9.86 6.85
CA GLN A 229 8.07 11.24 7.14
C GLN A 229 6.70 11.35 7.79
N LEU A 230 5.75 10.53 7.37
CA LEU A 230 4.35 10.62 7.79
C LEU A 230 3.92 9.47 8.71
N GLY A 231 4.81 8.52 9.00
CA GLY A 231 4.51 7.38 9.87
C GLY A 231 3.42 6.46 9.33
N PHE A 232 3.20 6.42 8.00
CA PHE A 232 2.22 5.53 7.39
C PHE A 232 2.54 4.06 7.66
N THR A 233 1.51 3.30 7.97
CA THR A 233 1.57 1.84 8.04
C THR A 233 1.22 1.28 6.67
N SER A 234 1.97 0.28 6.20
CA SER A 234 1.76 -0.29 4.87
C SER A 234 1.68 -1.81 4.92
N ILE A 235 0.78 -2.38 4.11
CA ILE A 235 0.81 -3.81 3.77
C ILE A 235 0.98 -3.91 2.25
N VAL A 236 2.06 -4.54 1.82
CA VAL A 236 2.43 -4.68 0.41
C VAL A 236 2.37 -6.13 0.02
N VAL A 237 1.45 -6.48 -0.86
CA VAL A 237 1.42 -7.78 -1.52
C VAL A 237 2.29 -7.71 -2.76
N THR A 238 3.29 -8.56 -2.84
CA THR A 238 4.16 -8.64 -4.01
C THR A 238 4.82 -10.01 -4.15
N HIS A 239 5.31 -10.32 -5.32
CA HIS A 239 6.24 -11.42 -5.58
C HIS A 239 7.67 -10.91 -5.86
N ASP A 240 7.85 -9.59 -6.01
CA ASP A 240 9.14 -8.95 -6.28
C ASP A 240 9.95 -8.81 -4.96
N MET A 241 10.97 -9.64 -4.83
CA MET A 241 11.83 -9.64 -3.65
C MET A 241 12.66 -8.35 -3.52
N ARG A 242 13.13 -7.79 -4.65
CA ARG A 242 13.90 -6.54 -4.64
C ARG A 242 13.06 -5.35 -4.17
N PHE A 243 11.78 -5.35 -4.52
CA PHE A 243 10.83 -4.34 -4.04
C PHE A 243 10.56 -4.52 -2.54
N ALA A 244 10.33 -5.76 -2.10
CA ALA A 244 10.12 -6.08 -0.68
C ALA A 244 11.35 -5.72 0.18
N GLU A 245 12.56 -5.97 -0.31
CA GLU A 245 13.82 -5.69 0.40
C GLU A 245 13.98 -4.20 0.75
N ARG A 246 13.46 -3.31 -0.09
CA ARG A 246 13.52 -1.86 0.16
C ARG A 246 12.51 -1.37 1.20
N LEU A 247 11.38 -2.06 1.33
CA LEU A 247 10.23 -1.56 2.07
C LEU A 247 9.98 -2.29 3.38
N ALA A 248 10.23 -3.61 3.42
CA ALA A 248 9.73 -4.49 4.48
C ALA A 248 10.50 -4.34 5.79
N ASP A 249 9.74 -4.09 6.87
CA ASP A 249 10.22 -4.37 8.24
C ASP A 249 9.96 -5.84 8.59
N GLN A 250 8.79 -6.33 8.16
CA GLN A 250 8.32 -7.69 8.40
C GLN A 250 7.91 -8.34 7.09
N VAL A 251 8.09 -9.62 7.04
CA VAL A 251 7.67 -10.47 5.92
C VAL A 251 6.72 -11.53 6.43
N LEU A 252 5.58 -11.68 5.74
CA LEU A 252 4.73 -12.86 5.78
C LEU A 252 4.94 -13.62 4.48
N PHE A 253 5.51 -14.81 4.53
CA PHE A 253 5.64 -15.69 3.36
C PHE A 253 4.51 -16.71 3.34
N LEU A 254 3.66 -16.62 2.33
CA LEU A 254 2.58 -17.58 2.11
C LEU A 254 3.03 -18.68 1.15
N HIS A 255 2.89 -19.91 1.61
CA HIS A 255 3.10 -21.12 0.82
C HIS A 255 1.91 -22.06 0.97
N GLN A 256 1.29 -22.47 -0.15
CA GLN A 256 0.11 -23.33 -0.16
C GLN A 256 -1.03 -22.87 0.78
N GLY A 257 -1.26 -21.55 0.84
CA GLY A 257 -2.30 -20.95 1.67
C GLY A 257 -1.96 -20.82 3.16
N ARG A 258 -0.77 -21.24 3.60
CA ARG A 258 -0.32 -21.18 4.99
C ARG A 258 0.80 -20.19 5.18
N SER A 259 0.93 -19.66 6.40
CA SER A 259 2.10 -18.87 6.80
C SER A 259 3.30 -19.81 7.01
N ALA A 260 4.19 -19.86 6.01
CA ALA A 260 5.44 -20.59 6.12
C ALA A 260 6.53 -19.78 6.85
N TYR A 261 6.40 -18.45 6.86
CA TYR A 261 7.27 -17.55 7.63
C TYR A 261 6.51 -16.30 8.03
N PHE A 262 6.73 -15.82 9.24
CA PHE A 262 6.37 -14.47 9.68
C PHE A 262 7.47 -13.94 10.60
N GLY A 263 8.06 -12.81 10.24
CA GLY A 263 9.15 -12.21 11.01
C GLY A 263 9.91 -11.14 10.23
N PRO A 264 11.05 -10.65 10.78
CA PRO A 264 11.86 -9.62 10.14
C PRO A 264 12.40 -10.07 8.78
N LEU A 265 12.56 -9.12 7.85
CA LEU A 265 13.12 -9.38 6.52
C LEU A 265 14.49 -10.10 6.58
N SER A 266 15.36 -9.70 7.51
CA SER A 266 16.70 -10.32 7.68
C SER A 266 16.60 -11.81 7.99
N GLY A 267 15.66 -12.23 8.83
CA GLY A 267 15.43 -13.63 9.14
C GLY A 267 14.86 -14.41 7.94
N PHE A 268 14.03 -13.77 7.10
CA PHE A 268 13.52 -14.37 5.87
C PHE A 268 14.65 -14.66 4.88
N ILE A 269 15.53 -13.68 4.63
CA ILE A 269 16.67 -13.81 3.71
C ILE A 269 17.66 -14.88 4.21
N ALA A 270 17.90 -14.94 5.52
CA ALA A 270 18.81 -15.92 6.13
C ALA A 270 18.21 -17.32 6.31
N SER A 271 16.92 -17.49 5.97
CA SER A 271 16.21 -18.76 6.19
C SER A 271 16.84 -19.91 5.40
N LYS A 272 16.88 -21.09 6.04
CA LYS A 272 17.30 -22.35 5.43
C LYS A 272 16.11 -23.19 4.93
N ASP A 273 14.87 -22.72 5.12
CA ASP A 273 13.67 -23.39 4.62
C ASP A 273 13.74 -23.53 3.10
N GLU A 274 13.48 -24.74 2.61
CA GLU A 274 13.61 -25.08 1.19
C GLU A 274 12.64 -24.27 0.30
N ASN A 275 11.41 -24.05 0.77
CA ASN A 275 10.38 -23.29 0.02
C ASN A 275 10.79 -21.81 -0.10
N ILE A 276 11.37 -21.25 0.98
CA ILE A 276 11.87 -19.86 0.98
C ILE A 276 13.08 -19.75 0.04
N ARG A 277 14.04 -20.67 0.14
CA ARG A 277 15.23 -20.70 -0.73
C ARG A 277 14.83 -20.83 -2.20
N GLN A 278 13.88 -21.69 -2.51
CA GLN A 278 13.36 -21.86 -3.85
C GLN A 278 12.67 -20.59 -4.36
N PHE A 279 11.90 -19.90 -3.51
CA PHE A 279 11.27 -18.62 -3.84
C PHE A 279 12.32 -17.54 -4.16
N LEU A 280 13.33 -17.38 -3.30
CA LEU A 280 14.42 -16.42 -3.48
C LEU A 280 15.23 -16.68 -4.75
N THR A 281 15.46 -17.96 -5.10
CA THR A 281 16.21 -18.34 -6.31
C THR A 281 15.41 -18.05 -7.60
N LEU A 282 14.10 -18.29 -7.60
CA LEU A 282 13.24 -18.07 -8.76
C LEU A 282 13.09 -16.58 -9.14
N ASP A 283 13.16 -15.70 -8.17
CA ASP A 283 13.08 -14.25 -8.40
C ASP A 283 14.44 -13.65 -8.82
N ALA A 284 15.41 -14.49 -9.21
CA ALA A 284 16.79 -14.11 -9.52
C ALA A 284 17.43 -13.22 -8.41
N TYR A 285 16.97 -13.41 -7.17
CA TYR A 285 17.53 -12.73 -6.02
C TYR A 285 18.92 -13.31 -5.73
N GLN A 286 19.96 -12.51 -5.90
CA GLN A 286 21.31 -12.90 -5.52
C GLN A 286 21.39 -12.90 -3.99
N LEU A 287 21.39 -14.11 -3.42
CA LEU A 287 21.60 -14.26 -1.98
C LEU A 287 22.96 -13.65 -1.62
N PRO A 288 23.06 -12.85 -0.54
CA PRO A 288 24.35 -12.42 -0.04
C PRO A 288 25.23 -13.65 0.22
N ALA A 289 26.50 -13.56 -0.18
CA ALA A 289 27.49 -14.61 0.10
C ALA A 289 27.54 -14.84 1.62
N VAL A 290 27.38 -16.08 2.05
CA VAL A 290 27.44 -16.50 3.45
C VAL A 290 28.89 -16.51 3.90
#